data_d2ab53630f838a78b382d3af7ee69767
#
_entry.id   d2ab53630f838a78b382d3af7ee69767
#
_cell.length_a   1.000
_cell.length_b   1.000
_cell.length_c   1.000
_cell.angle_alpha   90.00
_cell.angle_beta   90.00
_cell.angle_gamma   90.00
#
_symmetry.space_group_name_H-M   'P 1'
#
loop_
_entity.id
_entity.type
_entity.pdbx_description
1 polymer ?
#
loop_
_entity_poly.entity_id
_entity_poly.type
_entity_poly.pdbx_seq_one_letter_code
_entity_poly.pdbx_strand_id
1 'polypeptide(L)'
;MSELKETRLDGGVVYDGPFLKVERDRIRLPDGKESHREFIRHPGAVVILPLLPDGRILLERQFRYPNGKVFVEFPAGKIDPGEDHLDCAKRELVEETGYTAAKWRFVCTIHNAIAYSDEHLEIFLAEDLTHGEQQLDAGEFLELFSVTLPELLELVRRGEITDVKTIIGTFWLEKILAGDWTPA
;
A
#
# COMPACT_ATOMS: atom_id res chain seq x y z
N MET A 1 -21.67 12.43 -19.06
CA MET A 1 -20.30 12.33 -18.57
C MET A 1 -19.98 13.60 -17.82
N SER A 2 -19.31 13.52 -16.70
CA SER A 2 -19.29 14.53 -15.66
C SER A 2 -18.78 15.89 -16.15
N GLU A 3 -19.53 16.93 -15.84
CA GLU A 3 -19.13 18.34 -15.92
C GLU A 3 -17.88 18.67 -15.06
N LEU A 4 -17.27 17.66 -14.44
CA LEU A 4 -16.13 17.80 -13.53
C LEU A 4 -14.78 17.45 -14.18
N LYS A 5 -14.75 17.04 -15.45
CA LYS A 5 -13.54 16.61 -16.13
C LYS A 5 -12.63 17.80 -16.41
N GLU A 6 -11.41 17.73 -15.90
CA GLU A 6 -10.31 18.62 -16.29
C GLU A 6 -9.60 18.07 -17.54
N THR A 7 -9.10 18.96 -18.39
CA THR A 7 -8.41 18.57 -19.63
C THR A 7 -6.99 19.10 -19.63
N ARG A 8 -6.02 18.21 -19.80
CA ARG A 8 -4.61 18.57 -19.96
C ARG A 8 -4.43 19.39 -21.24
N LEU A 9 -3.73 20.49 -21.15
CA LEU A 9 -3.34 21.34 -22.27
C LEU A 9 -1.89 21.07 -22.68
N ASP A 10 -0.96 21.21 -21.75
CA ASP A 10 0.45 20.91 -21.89
C ASP A 10 1.06 20.66 -20.51
N GLY A 11 2.35 20.34 -20.44
CA GLY A 11 3.08 20.13 -19.21
C GLY A 11 4.14 19.03 -19.35
N GLY A 12 4.76 18.69 -18.24
CA GLY A 12 5.81 17.67 -18.20
C GLY A 12 6.48 17.57 -16.84
N VAL A 13 7.57 16.82 -16.82
CA VAL A 13 8.35 16.54 -15.63
C VAL A 13 9.06 17.81 -15.17
N VAL A 14 8.88 18.19 -13.91
CA VAL A 14 9.56 19.33 -13.26
C VAL A 14 10.60 18.89 -12.23
N TYR A 15 10.52 17.63 -11.77
CA TYR A 15 11.55 16.99 -10.95
C TYR A 15 11.63 15.50 -11.32
N ASP A 16 12.85 15.01 -11.60
CA ASP A 16 13.14 13.63 -11.95
C ASP A 16 14.27 13.11 -11.05
N GLY A 17 13.90 12.65 -9.88
CA GLY A 17 14.83 12.10 -8.90
C GLY A 17 14.88 10.58 -8.96
N PRO A 18 15.81 9.95 -8.23
CA PRO A 18 15.93 8.49 -8.20
C PRO A 18 14.71 7.78 -7.62
N PHE A 19 13.92 8.48 -6.80
CA PHE A 19 12.71 7.91 -6.15
C PHE A 19 11.43 8.62 -6.57
N LEU A 20 11.44 9.96 -6.64
CA LEU A 20 10.24 10.73 -6.95
C LEU A 20 10.33 11.29 -8.37
N LYS A 21 9.20 11.20 -9.08
CA LYS A 21 8.97 11.91 -10.34
C LYS A 21 7.79 12.84 -10.18
N VAL A 22 8.02 14.16 -10.33
CA VAL A 22 6.97 15.17 -10.19
C VAL A 22 6.68 15.78 -11.54
N GLU A 23 5.41 15.81 -11.90
CA GLU A 23 4.92 16.48 -13.11
C GLU A 23 4.15 17.76 -12.75
N ARG A 24 4.16 18.71 -13.68
CA ARG A 24 3.33 19.91 -13.64
C ARG A 24 2.64 20.08 -14.98
N ASP A 25 1.31 20.02 -14.95
CA ASP A 25 0.46 20.21 -16.13
C ASP A 25 -0.30 21.54 -16.05
N ARG A 26 -0.42 22.21 -17.19
CA ARG A 26 -1.43 23.24 -17.41
C ARG A 26 -2.71 22.54 -17.88
N ILE A 27 -3.82 22.89 -17.25
CA ILE A 27 -5.10 22.24 -17.49
C ILE A 27 -6.18 23.26 -17.77
N ARG A 28 -7.26 22.80 -18.43
CA ARG A 28 -8.52 23.52 -18.57
C ARG A 28 -9.55 22.93 -17.58
N LEU A 29 -10.12 23.81 -16.75
CA LEU A 29 -11.16 23.50 -15.80
C LEU A 29 -12.52 23.33 -16.50
N PRO A 30 -13.52 22.73 -15.85
CA PRO A 30 -14.88 22.57 -16.38
C PRO A 30 -15.54 23.90 -16.78
N ASP A 31 -15.23 25.00 -16.10
CA ASP A 31 -15.73 26.35 -16.40
C ASP A 31 -14.98 27.04 -17.56
N GLY A 32 -14.04 26.35 -18.20
CA GLY A 32 -13.23 26.86 -19.31
C GLY A 32 -11.97 27.64 -18.92
N LYS A 33 -11.78 27.96 -17.65
CA LYS A 33 -10.57 28.64 -17.16
C LYS A 33 -9.36 27.71 -17.17
N GLU A 34 -8.19 28.30 -17.17
CA GLU A 34 -6.93 27.57 -17.06
C GLU A 34 -6.41 27.54 -15.62
N SER A 35 -5.72 26.46 -15.26
CA SER A 35 -5.08 26.25 -13.98
C SER A 35 -3.89 25.32 -14.13
N HIS A 36 -3.24 24.96 -13.02
CA HIS A 36 -2.13 24.00 -12.99
C HIS A 36 -2.42 22.89 -12.02
N ARG A 37 -1.83 21.71 -12.29
CA ARG A 37 -1.75 20.57 -11.36
C ARG A 37 -0.30 20.15 -11.25
N GLU A 38 0.14 19.96 -10.01
CA GLU A 38 1.42 19.37 -9.68
C GLU A 38 1.13 18.04 -8.97
N PHE A 39 1.78 17.00 -9.42
CA PHE A 39 1.49 15.66 -8.90
C PHE A 39 2.67 14.73 -9.08
N ILE A 40 2.70 13.68 -8.24
CA ILE A 40 3.69 12.62 -8.26
C ILE A 40 3.17 11.51 -9.17
N ARG A 41 4.03 11.05 -10.10
CA ARG A 41 3.81 9.80 -10.81
C ARG A 41 4.39 8.65 -10.02
N HIS A 42 3.55 7.65 -9.75
CA HIS A 42 3.94 6.48 -8.99
C HIS A 42 3.52 5.18 -9.73
N PRO A 43 4.37 4.13 -9.75
CA PRO A 43 4.03 2.87 -10.43
C PRO A 43 2.90 2.10 -9.76
N GLY A 44 2.51 2.47 -8.55
CA GLY A 44 1.66 1.70 -7.66
C GLY A 44 2.48 0.88 -6.68
N ALA A 45 1.78 0.29 -5.72
CA ALA A 45 2.37 -0.63 -4.74
C ALA A 45 1.37 -1.74 -4.38
N VAL A 46 1.86 -2.79 -3.75
CA VAL A 46 1.04 -3.84 -3.16
C VAL A 46 1.09 -3.75 -1.64
N VAL A 47 0.04 -4.23 -1.01
CA VAL A 47 -0.06 -4.38 0.46
C VAL A 47 -0.50 -5.80 0.74
N ILE A 48 0.17 -6.48 1.64
CA ILE A 48 -0.13 -7.85 1.98
C ILE A 48 -0.75 -7.91 3.37
N LEU A 49 -1.85 -8.64 3.53
CA LEU A 49 -2.48 -8.96 4.80
C LEU A 49 -2.12 -10.41 5.15
N PRO A 50 -0.98 -10.69 5.83
CA PRO A 50 -0.52 -12.04 6.05
C PRO A 50 -1.23 -12.64 7.27
N LEU A 51 -2.02 -13.69 7.04
CA LEU A 51 -2.72 -14.44 8.09
C LEU A 51 -1.97 -15.74 8.41
N LEU A 52 -1.36 -15.80 9.58
CA LEU A 52 -0.61 -16.94 10.06
C LEU A 52 -1.53 -18.13 10.35
N PRO A 53 -1.01 -19.39 10.33
CA PRO A 53 -1.82 -20.59 10.57
C PRO A 53 -2.49 -20.64 11.94
N ASP A 54 -1.95 -19.93 12.92
CA ASP A 54 -2.53 -19.80 14.27
C ASP A 54 -3.58 -18.68 14.40
N GLY A 55 -3.90 -17.99 13.29
CA GLY A 55 -4.86 -16.89 13.22
C GLY A 55 -4.30 -15.53 13.63
N ARG A 56 -3.00 -15.42 13.90
CA ARG A 56 -2.34 -14.14 14.14
C ARG A 56 -2.05 -13.45 12.81
N ILE A 57 -1.90 -12.16 12.88
CA ILE A 57 -1.65 -11.26 11.74
C ILE A 57 -0.22 -10.78 11.83
N LEU A 58 0.57 -10.97 10.77
CA LEU A 58 1.95 -10.52 10.70
C LEU A 58 1.99 -9.05 10.31
N LEU A 59 2.80 -8.30 11.04
CA LEU A 59 3.05 -6.87 10.86
C LEU A 59 4.55 -6.60 10.94
N GLU A 60 4.92 -5.41 10.53
CA GLU A 60 6.29 -4.91 10.63
C GLU A 60 6.36 -3.55 11.30
N ARG A 61 7.55 -3.22 11.82
CA ARG A 61 7.93 -1.88 12.24
C ARG A 61 9.00 -1.38 11.32
N GLN A 62 8.77 -0.24 10.69
CA GLN A 62 9.74 0.39 9.80
C GLN A 62 9.88 1.87 10.12
N PHE A 63 11.12 2.38 10.13
CA PHE A 63 11.36 3.81 10.29
C PHE A 63 11.08 4.54 8.97
N ARG A 64 10.14 5.48 8.99
CA ARG A 64 9.80 6.30 7.83
C ARG A 64 10.43 7.68 7.96
N TYR A 65 11.55 7.88 7.27
CA TYR A 65 12.37 9.09 7.35
C TYR A 65 11.58 10.40 7.20
N PRO A 66 10.63 10.53 6.24
CA PRO A 66 9.86 11.79 6.07
C PRO A 66 9.05 12.18 7.31
N ASN A 67 8.66 11.20 8.12
CA ASN A 67 7.87 11.41 9.34
C ASN A 67 8.73 11.37 10.63
N GLY A 68 10.00 11.00 10.52
CA GLY A 68 10.94 10.95 11.64
C GLY A 68 10.58 9.96 12.74
N LYS A 69 9.80 8.92 12.45
CA LYS A 69 9.35 7.94 13.44
C LYS A 69 9.18 6.53 12.85
N VAL A 70 9.12 5.54 13.73
CA VAL A 70 8.75 4.17 13.40
C VAL A 70 7.24 4.06 13.25
N PHE A 71 6.79 3.40 12.19
CA PHE A 71 5.41 3.02 11.97
C PHE A 71 5.22 1.53 12.14
N VAL A 72 4.00 1.15 12.49
CA VAL A 72 3.49 -0.22 12.42
C VAL A 72 2.71 -0.34 11.12
N GLU A 73 3.11 -1.29 10.29
CA GLU A 73 2.58 -1.42 8.93
C GLU A 73 2.31 -2.87 8.57
N PHE A 74 1.43 -3.09 7.59
CA PHE A 74 1.43 -4.32 6.82
C PHE A 74 2.60 -4.33 5.84
N PRO A 75 3.21 -5.49 5.53
CA PRO A 75 4.19 -5.63 4.48
C PRO A 75 3.67 -5.03 3.16
N ALA A 76 4.51 -4.26 2.49
CA ALA A 76 4.09 -3.52 1.31
C ALA A 76 5.27 -3.07 0.46
N GLY A 77 5.21 -3.30 -0.84
CA GLY A 77 6.28 -2.89 -1.73
C GLY A 77 5.82 -2.32 -3.06
N LYS A 78 6.74 -1.66 -3.73
CA LYS A 78 6.49 -0.97 -5.00
C LYS A 78 6.43 -1.98 -6.16
N ILE A 79 5.48 -1.78 -7.06
CA ILE A 79 5.35 -2.57 -8.29
C ILE A 79 6.47 -2.18 -9.25
N ASP A 80 7.24 -3.15 -9.72
CA ASP A 80 8.27 -2.95 -10.72
C ASP A 80 7.69 -2.77 -12.13
N PRO A 81 8.39 -2.11 -13.04
CA PRO A 81 7.89 -1.89 -14.39
C PRO A 81 7.54 -3.19 -15.12
N GLY A 82 6.25 -3.40 -15.40
CA GLY A 82 5.71 -4.57 -16.10
C GLY A 82 5.52 -5.80 -15.21
N GLU A 83 5.70 -5.68 -13.90
CA GLU A 83 5.44 -6.74 -12.93
C GLU A 83 3.93 -6.95 -12.74
N ASP A 84 3.49 -8.20 -12.65
CA ASP A 84 2.12 -8.53 -12.24
C ASP A 84 1.94 -8.22 -10.75
N HIS A 85 0.79 -7.66 -10.36
CA HIS A 85 0.55 -7.20 -9.01
C HIS A 85 0.58 -8.33 -7.97
N LEU A 86 0.08 -9.51 -8.32
CA LEU A 86 0.14 -10.68 -7.43
C LEU A 86 1.57 -11.22 -7.32
N ASP A 87 2.34 -11.20 -8.39
CA ASP A 87 3.74 -11.64 -8.35
C ASP A 87 4.58 -10.65 -7.53
N CYS A 88 4.33 -9.35 -7.64
CA CYS A 88 4.87 -8.34 -6.73
C CYS A 88 4.53 -8.65 -5.26
N ALA A 89 3.27 -8.92 -4.95
CA ALA A 89 2.87 -9.24 -3.58
C ALA A 89 3.57 -10.51 -3.02
N LYS A 90 3.77 -11.52 -3.87
CA LYS A 90 4.52 -12.72 -3.48
C LYS A 90 6.00 -12.43 -3.23
N ARG A 91 6.63 -11.63 -4.08
CA ARG A 91 8.03 -11.22 -3.96
C ARG A 91 8.23 -10.44 -2.66
N GLU A 92 7.45 -9.38 -2.44
CA GLU A 92 7.55 -8.52 -1.26
C GLU A 92 7.30 -9.30 0.04
N LEU A 93 6.32 -10.22 0.06
CA LEU A 93 6.10 -11.07 1.24
C LEU A 93 7.35 -11.89 1.60
N VAL A 94 8.06 -12.43 0.61
CA VAL A 94 9.29 -13.19 0.85
C VAL A 94 10.43 -12.27 1.28
N GLU A 95 10.64 -11.18 0.58
CA GLU A 95 11.74 -10.25 0.83
C GLU A 95 11.65 -9.65 2.23
N GLU A 96 10.50 -9.07 2.59
CA GLU A 96 10.30 -8.40 3.86
C GLU A 96 10.10 -9.34 5.04
N THR A 97 9.48 -10.51 4.81
CA THR A 97 9.04 -11.35 5.94
C THR A 97 9.64 -12.75 5.98
N GLY A 98 10.19 -13.23 4.88
CA GLY A 98 10.62 -14.62 4.73
C GLY A 98 9.49 -15.63 4.60
N TYR A 99 8.23 -15.18 4.55
CA TYR A 99 7.09 -16.09 4.36
C TYR A 99 6.72 -16.23 2.89
N THR A 100 6.28 -17.44 2.53
CA THR A 100 5.50 -17.70 1.31
C THR A 100 4.06 -18.01 1.67
N ALA A 101 3.12 -17.82 0.76
CA ALA A 101 1.71 -18.16 0.95
C ALA A 101 1.22 -19.06 -0.18
N ALA A 102 0.43 -20.08 0.17
CA ALA A 102 -0.18 -20.97 -0.81
C ALA A 102 -1.52 -20.43 -1.36
N LYS A 103 -2.14 -19.50 -0.64
CA LYS A 103 -3.45 -18.96 -0.97
C LYS A 103 -3.44 -17.44 -0.98
N TRP A 104 -3.93 -16.87 -2.07
CA TRP A 104 -3.98 -15.44 -2.29
C TRP A 104 -5.37 -15.01 -2.73
N ARG A 105 -5.84 -13.91 -2.20
CA ARG A 105 -7.10 -13.28 -2.59
C ARG A 105 -6.89 -11.78 -2.74
N PHE A 106 -7.28 -11.23 -3.88
CA PHE A 106 -7.35 -9.77 -4.04
C PHE A 106 -8.45 -9.22 -3.14
N VAL A 107 -8.17 -8.16 -2.41
CA VAL A 107 -9.11 -7.54 -1.46
C VAL A 107 -9.73 -6.29 -2.06
N CYS A 108 -8.93 -5.30 -2.35
CA CYS A 108 -9.37 -4.04 -2.97
C CYS A 108 -8.19 -3.21 -3.46
N THR A 109 -8.50 -2.22 -4.28
CA THR A 109 -7.58 -1.12 -4.62
C THR A 109 -7.90 0.10 -3.78
N ILE A 110 -6.89 0.77 -3.25
CA ILE A 110 -7.02 2.06 -2.56
C ILE A 110 -6.09 3.12 -3.16
N HIS A 111 -6.39 4.38 -2.89
CA HIS A 111 -5.57 5.53 -3.31
C HIS A 111 -5.26 6.40 -2.10
N ASN A 112 -3.98 6.60 -1.81
CA ASN A 112 -3.54 7.31 -0.59
C ASN A 112 -3.69 8.83 -0.70
N ALA A 113 -3.37 9.40 -1.86
CA ALA A 113 -3.09 10.84 -1.97
C ALA A 113 -3.67 11.44 -3.27
N ILE A 114 -4.96 11.18 -3.55
CA ILE A 114 -5.64 11.50 -4.82
C ILE A 114 -5.58 12.97 -5.25
N ALA A 115 -5.17 13.86 -4.36
CA ALA A 115 -5.05 15.28 -4.68
C ALA A 115 -3.73 15.63 -5.39
N TYR A 116 -2.69 14.82 -5.19
CA TYR A 116 -1.34 15.13 -5.68
C TYR A 116 -0.49 13.90 -6.06
N SER A 117 -1.07 12.72 -6.11
CA SER A 117 -0.42 11.49 -6.59
C SER A 117 -1.43 10.60 -7.31
N ASP A 118 -0.96 9.87 -8.31
CA ASP A 118 -1.71 8.78 -8.96
C ASP A 118 -1.38 7.41 -8.35
N GLU A 119 -0.72 7.38 -7.20
CA GLU A 119 -0.42 6.16 -6.47
C GLU A 119 -1.70 5.39 -6.14
N HIS A 120 -1.69 4.13 -6.50
CA HIS A 120 -2.69 3.13 -6.10
C HIS A 120 -2.01 2.01 -5.32
N LEU A 121 -2.73 1.41 -4.40
CA LEU A 121 -2.28 0.26 -3.62
C LEU A 121 -3.23 -0.90 -3.83
N GLU A 122 -2.68 -2.04 -4.26
CA GLU A 122 -3.42 -3.28 -4.44
C GLU A 122 -3.28 -4.13 -3.18
N ILE A 123 -4.37 -4.35 -2.46
CA ILE A 123 -4.38 -5.09 -1.20
C ILE A 123 -4.68 -6.56 -1.47
N PHE A 124 -3.81 -7.44 -0.99
CA PHE A 124 -3.95 -8.89 -1.08
C PHE A 124 -3.99 -9.54 0.31
N LEU A 125 -4.87 -10.51 0.49
CA LEU A 125 -4.85 -11.40 1.65
C LEU A 125 -4.01 -12.63 1.32
N ALA A 126 -3.04 -12.94 2.17
CA ALA A 126 -2.15 -14.09 2.07
C ALA A 126 -2.46 -15.09 3.20
N GLU A 127 -2.77 -16.33 2.84
CA GLU A 127 -3.13 -17.41 3.76
C GLU A 127 -2.29 -18.67 3.47
N ASP A 128 -2.33 -19.63 4.39
CA ASP A 128 -1.54 -20.88 4.30
C ASP A 128 -0.04 -20.56 4.19
N LEU A 129 0.45 -19.72 5.12
CA LEU A 129 1.83 -19.24 5.15
C LEU A 129 2.82 -20.30 5.58
N THR A 130 3.98 -20.32 4.92
CA THR A 130 5.14 -21.15 5.26
C THR A 130 6.34 -20.26 5.47
N HIS A 131 7.02 -20.38 6.62
CA HIS A 131 8.21 -19.59 6.97
C HIS A 131 9.45 -20.10 6.26
N GLY A 132 10.24 -19.18 5.72
CA GLY A 132 11.55 -19.38 5.10
C GLY A 132 12.55 -18.32 5.56
N GLU A 133 13.45 -17.92 4.69
CA GLU A 133 14.47 -16.90 4.98
C GLU A 133 14.03 -15.52 4.44
N GLN A 134 14.16 -14.49 5.27
CA GLN A 134 13.96 -13.09 4.91
C GLN A 134 15.12 -12.62 4.00
N GLN A 135 14.81 -11.78 3.01
CA GLN A 135 15.76 -11.31 2.01
C GLN A 135 15.62 -9.81 1.76
N LEU A 136 15.82 -9.03 2.82
CA LEU A 136 15.68 -7.56 2.76
C LEU A 136 16.61 -6.93 1.72
N ASP A 137 16.10 -5.90 1.08
CA ASP A 137 16.88 -5.06 0.18
C ASP A 137 18.00 -4.32 0.92
N ALA A 138 19.05 -3.96 0.17
CA ALA A 138 20.20 -3.25 0.73
C ALA A 138 19.79 -1.88 1.27
N GLY A 139 19.91 -1.68 2.58
CA GLY A 139 19.52 -0.45 3.27
C GLY A 139 18.12 -0.47 3.83
N GLU A 140 17.41 -1.56 3.70
CA GLU A 140 16.10 -1.78 4.33
C GLU A 140 16.27 -2.39 5.72
N PHE A 141 15.53 -1.84 6.69
CA PHE A 141 15.54 -2.27 8.08
C PHE A 141 14.12 -2.29 8.61
N LEU A 142 13.63 -3.45 8.97
CA LEU A 142 12.32 -3.64 9.58
C LEU A 142 12.36 -4.72 10.66
N GLU A 143 11.38 -4.67 11.57
CA GLU A 143 11.22 -5.61 12.67
C GLU A 143 9.85 -6.28 12.56
N LEU A 144 9.83 -7.59 12.42
CA LEU A 144 8.61 -8.37 12.31
C LEU A 144 8.01 -8.70 13.67
N PHE A 145 6.70 -8.66 13.77
CA PHE A 145 5.95 -9.16 14.91
C PHE A 145 4.54 -9.59 14.48
N SER A 146 3.83 -10.29 15.34
CA SER A 146 2.47 -10.71 15.04
C SER A 146 1.53 -10.40 16.19
N VAL A 147 0.28 -10.12 15.86
CA VAL A 147 -0.79 -9.78 16.81
C VAL A 147 -2.05 -10.55 16.46
N THR A 148 -2.96 -10.68 17.44
CA THR A 148 -4.34 -11.11 17.17
C THR A 148 -5.16 -9.97 16.56
N LEU A 149 -6.28 -10.29 15.92
CA LEU A 149 -7.18 -9.26 15.38
C LEU A 149 -7.68 -8.27 16.46
N PRO A 150 -8.08 -8.68 17.67
CA PRO A 150 -8.43 -7.73 18.72
C PRO A 150 -7.29 -6.79 19.13
N GLU A 151 -6.05 -7.29 19.20
CA GLU A 151 -4.88 -6.47 19.48
C GLU A 151 -4.61 -5.46 18.35
N LEU A 152 -4.73 -5.90 17.09
CA LEU A 152 -4.57 -5.03 15.92
C LEU A 152 -5.59 -3.89 15.90
N LEU A 153 -6.87 -4.20 16.15
CA LEU A 153 -7.95 -3.21 16.27
C LEU A 153 -7.68 -2.22 17.42
N GLU A 154 -7.15 -2.71 18.54
CA GLU A 154 -6.81 -1.85 19.67
C GLU A 154 -5.64 -0.90 19.35
N LEU A 155 -4.63 -1.35 18.62
CA LEU A 155 -3.53 -0.48 18.13
C LEU A 155 -4.07 0.64 17.23
N VAL A 156 -5.01 0.34 16.33
CA VAL A 156 -5.70 1.35 15.51
C VAL A 156 -6.50 2.31 16.39
N ARG A 157 -7.33 1.78 17.31
CA ARG A 157 -8.18 2.59 18.19
C ARG A 157 -7.37 3.55 19.07
N ARG A 158 -6.19 3.14 19.52
CA ARG A 158 -5.28 3.96 20.35
C ARG A 158 -4.45 4.95 19.54
N GLY A 159 -4.50 4.89 18.20
CA GLY A 159 -3.70 5.74 17.33
C GLY A 159 -2.21 5.36 17.30
N GLU A 160 -1.87 4.15 17.70
CA GLU A 160 -0.52 3.59 17.56
C GLU A 160 -0.26 3.20 16.10
N ILE A 161 -1.30 2.76 15.39
CA ILE A 161 -1.32 2.61 13.94
C ILE A 161 -2.00 3.83 13.33
N THR A 162 -1.26 4.57 12.51
CA THR A 162 -1.73 5.78 11.82
C THR A 162 -1.52 5.73 10.31
N ASP A 163 -0.89 4.67 9.83
CA ASP A 163 -0.73 4.42 8.40
C ASP A 163 -2.06 4.00 7.76
N VAL A 164 -2.45 4.70 6.68
CA VAL A 164 -3.78 4.56 6.07
C VAL A 164 -4.00 3.17 5.47
N LYS A 165 -2.99 2.58 4.82
CA LYS A 165 -3.11 1.24 4.22
C LYS A 165 -3.32 0.17 5.29
N THR A 166 -2.63 0.31 6.42
CA THR A 166 -2.72 -0.61 7.55
C THR A 166 -4.07 -0.49 8.26
N ILE A 167 -4.59 0.73 8.46
CA ILE A 167 -5.93 0.94 9.03
C ILE A 167 -7.00 0.30 8.13
N ILE A 168 -6.94 0.55 6.82
CA ILE A 168 -7.93 0.00 5.86
C ILE A 168 -7.83 -1.53 5.82
N GLY A 169 -6.60 -2.08 5.72
CA GLY A 169 -6.37 -3.52 5.73
C GLY A 169 -6.90 -4.20 7.00
N THR A 170 -6.74 -3.53 8.17
CA THR A 170 -7.27 -4.01 9.45
C THR A 170 -8.79 -4.15 9.42
N PHE A 171 -9.51 -3.14 8.93
CA PHE A 171 -10.97 -3.21 8.84
C PHE A 171 -11.45 -4.22 7.80
N TRP A 172 -10.73 -4.39 6.69
CA TRP A 172 -11.01 -5.46 5.74
C TRP A 172 -10.84 -6.84 6.38
N LEU A 173 -9.73 -7.07 7.13
CA LEU A 173 -9.52 -8.33 7.84
C LEU A 173 -10.63 -8.60 8.87
N GLU A 174 -11.03 -7.59 9.65
CA GLU A 174 -12.15 -7.73 10.59
C GLU A 174 -13.41 -8.26 9.88
N LYS A 175 -13.78 -7.66 8.74
CA LYS A 175 -14.96 -8.04 7.99
C LYS A 175 -14.85 -9.40 7.30
N ILE A 176 -13.67 -9.71 6.77
CA ILE A 176 -13.42 -11.02 6.14
C ILE A 176 -13.47 -12.13 7.18
N LEU A 177 -12.81 -11.97 8.33
CA LEU A 177 -12.75 -12.99 9.38
C LEU A 177 -14.10 -13.16 10.09
N ALA A 178 -14.93 -12.12 10.15
CA ALA A 178 -16.31 -12.22 10.60
C ALA A 178 -17.25 -12.90 9.59
N GLY A 179 -16.81 -13.06 8.33
CA GLY A 179 -17.64 -13.58 7.24
C GLY A 179 -18.61 -12.56 6.64
N ASP A 180 -18.45 -11.28 6.99
CA ASP A 180 -19.31 -10.18 6.50
C ASP A 180 -18.99 -9.81 5.05
N TRP A 181 -17.70 -9.83 4.67
CA TRP A 181 -17.20 -9.47 3.35
C TRP A 181 -16.43 -10.61 2.72
N THR A 182 -16.59 -10.77 1.41
CA THR A 182 -15.82 -11.74 0.62
C THR A 182 -14.86 -10.97 -0.27
N PRO A 183 -13.54 -11.23 -0.21
CA PRO A 183 -12.57 -10.73 -1.18
C PRO A 183 -12.92 -11.20 -2.59
N ALA A 184 -12.55 -10.40 -3.59
CA ALA A 184 -12.83 -10.68 -5.00
C ALA A 184 -11.99 -11.86 -5.54
#